data_1160f0387094870f85d69ea46c4c9094
#
_entry.id   1160f0387094870f85d69ea46c4c9094
#
_cell.length_a   1.000
_cell.length_b   1.000
_cell.length_c   1.000
_cell.angle_alpha   90.00
_cell.angle_beta   90.00
_cell.angle_gamma   90.00
#
_symmetry.space_group_name_H-M   'P 1'
#
loop_
_entity.id
_entity.type
_entity.pdbx_description
1 polymer ?
#
loop_
_entity_poly.entity_id
_entity_poly.type
_entity_poly.pdbx_seq_one_letter_code
_entity_poly.pdbx_strand_id
1 'polypeptide(L)'
;MLKTLGAQVKEFKKASIATPLFMILEVIMEMIIPLMMASIIDDGVEKGDLHHIYVVGAFMVAAAAIGLFAGIMGGKYGAKASAGFARNLRQAMFENIQEYSFSNIDKFSTAGLVTRLTTDVTNLQNAYQMILRMCMRAPSSMIIAMIMSFYINARLASVYLVAILILGTCLFLIMRSAMKYFDQAFPKYDELNASVQENVSAIRVVKAYVREDHETSKFHKAAENIYKIFCKAEENLSFNAPLMQLTVYSCILLISWLGAKMIVGSSLTTGELMSLLTYCMNILMSLMMLSMVFVMITMSLASARRITEVLNEKSDLDNPENPDFDIPDGSITFDHVYFNYKKGAGEPVLSDINLSIQSGETIGIIGGTGSAKTSLVNLISRLYDVTEGSIKVGGKDVRSYDMETLRNEVAVVLQKNVLFSGTILDNLRWGDKNASEEECKRVCRLACADEFIDRMPEGYNTYIEQGGSNVSGGQKQRLCIARALLKKPKVLILDDSTSAVDTATDAKIRKAFLTEIPETTKLIIAQRISSVQDADRIIVMENGKVNGFGSHEELLKTNEIYREVYESQTGGGGDFDEKRGE
;
A
#
# COMPACT_ATOMS: atom_id res chain seq x y z
N MET A 1 -10.69 -7.12 -11.29
CA MET A 1 -10.38 -5.70 -11.07
C MET A 1 -11.65 -4.83 -11.01
N LEU A 2 -12.36 -4.54 -12.13
CA LEU A 2 -13.54 -3.63 -12.13
C LEU A 2 -14.65 -4.08 -11.17
N LYS A 3 -14.94 -5.40 -11.09
CA LYS A 3 -15.93 -5.95 -10.18
C LYS A 3 -15.53 -5.73 -8.71
N THR A 4 -14.28 -5.97 -8.36
CA THR A 4 -13.73 -5.79 -7.00
C THR A 4 -13.79 -4.31 -6.58
N LEU A 5 -13.33 -3.42 -7.46
CA LEU A 5 -13.36 -1.98 -7.20
C LEU A 5 -14.79 -1.44 -7.16
N GLY A 6 -15.66 -1.85 -8.10
CA GLY A 6 -17.06 -1.44 -8.13
C GLY A 6 -17.86 -1.87 -6.90
N ALA A 7 -17.50 -2.99 -6.28
CA ALA A 7 -18.10 -3.43 -5.02
C ALA A 7 -17.85 -2.43 -3.88
N GLN A 8 -16.77 -1.65 -3.92
CA GLN A 8 -16.43 -0.68 -2.87
C GLN A 8 -17.19 0.66 -2.97
N VAL A 9 -18.02 0.83 -3.99
CA VAL A 9 -18.92 2.00 -4.07
C VAL A 9 -19.99 1.97 -2.95
N LYS A 10 -20.42 0.78 -2.53
CA LYS A 10 -21.34 0.52 -1.38
C LYS A 10 -22.48 1.55 -1.29
N GLU A 11 -22.55 2.32 -0.21
CA GLU A 11 -23.59 3.31 0.08
C GLU A 11 -23.57 4.56 -0.83
N PHE A 12 -22.49 4.78 -1.59
CA PHE A 12 -22.36 5.94 -2.48
C PHE A 12 -22.94 5.73 -3.88
N LYS A 13 -23.61 4.59 -4.15
CA LYS A 13 -24.26 4.28 -5.44
C LYS A 13 -25.21 5.39 -5.90
N LYS A 14 -26.03 5.94 -4.98
CA LYS A 14 -26.96 7.03 -5.31
C LYS A 14 -26.23 8.29 -5.77
N ALA A 15 -25.14 8.68 -5.08
CA ALA A 15 -24.34 9.83 -5.46
C ALA A 15 -23.61 9.61 -6.79
N SER A 16 -23.12 8.38 -7.03
CA SER A 16 -22.46 7.98 -8.27
C SER A 16 -23.37 8.00 -9.49
N ILE A 17 -24.67 7.73 -9.33
CA ILE A 17 -25.67 7.82 -10.40
C ILE A 17 -26.16 9.26 -10.57
N ALA A 18 -26.35 9.99 -9.47
CA ALA A 18 -26.84 11.38 -9.52
C ALA A 18 -25.83 12.30 -10.25
N THR A 19 -24.52 12.09 -10.08
CA THR A 19 -23.50 12.93 -10.73
C THR A 19 -23.62 12.95 -12.24
N PRO A 20 -23.61 11.82 -12.99
CA PRO A 20 -23.84 11.81 -14.42
C PRO A 20 -25.13 12.46 -14.86
N LEU A 21 -26.23 12.23 -14.12
CA LEU A 21 -27.54 12.83 -14.45
C LEU A 21 -27.51 14.35 -14.38
N PHE A 22 -26.91 14.92 -13.33
CA PHE A 22 -26.74 16.38 -13.24
C PHE A 22 -25.78 16.92 -14.29
N MET A 23 -24.72 16.20 -14.64
CA MET A 23 -23.81 16.59 -15.73
C MET A 23 -24.52 16.63 -17.10
N ILE A 24 -25.38 15.63 -17.38
CA ILE A 24 -26.17 15.62 -18.62
C ILE A 24 -27.19 16.77 -18.62
N LEU A 25 -27.86 17.04 -17.50
CA LEU A 25 -28.79 18.16 -17.39
C LEU A 25 -28.09 19.51 -17.60
N GLU A 26 -26.90 19.69 -17.00
CA GLU A 26 -26.07 20.89 -17.21
C GLU A 26 -25.77 21.07 -18.72
N VAL A 27 -25.32 20.01 -19.39
CA VAL A 27 -25.01 20.05 -20.83
C VAL A 27 -26.25 20.37 -21.68
N ILE A 28 -27.42 19.80 -21.35
CA ILE A 28 -28.67 20.09 -22.07
C ILE A 28 -28.99 21.59 -21.97
N MET A 29 -28.90 22.17 -20.77
CA MET A 29 -29.15 23.59 -20.57
C MET A 29 -28.13 24.46 -21.32
N GLU A 30 -26.85 24.08 -21.28
CA GLU A 30 -25.77 24.75 -22.01
C GLU A 30 -25.99 24.73 -23.54
N MET A 31 -26.48 23.62 -24.08
CA MET A 31 -26.69 23.47 -25.55
C MET A 31 -27.98 24.13 -26.05
N ILE A 32 -28.94 24.45 -25.19
CA ILE A 32 -30.16 25.20 -25.57
C ILE A 32 -29.87 26.69 -25.74
N ILE A 33 -28.91 27.25 -24.98
CA ILE A 33 -28.58 28.69 -25.00
C ILE A 33 -28.22 29.21 -26.41
N PRO A 34 -27.36 28.57 -27.23
CA PRO A 34 -27.08 29.05 -28.58
C PRO A 34 -28.31 29.10 -29.49
N LEU A 35 -29.24 28.13 -29.33
CA LEU A 35 -30.49 28.11 -30.10
C LEU A 35 -31.41 29.30 -29.76
N MET A 36 -31.52 29.60 -28.44
CA MET A 36 -32.26 30.78 -27.97
C MET A 36 -31.62 32.09 -28.47
N MET A 37 -30.26 32.11 -28.49
CA MET A 37 -29.54 33.28 -29.00
C MET A 37 -29.81 33.49 -30.49
N ALA A 38 -29.94 32.41 -31.30
CA ALA A 38 -30.37 32.53 -32.69
C ALA A 38 -31.75 33.19 -32.81
N SER A 39 -32.72 32.75 -32.00
CA SER A 39 -34.06 33.32 -32.00
C SER A 39 -34.07 34.82 -31.58
N ILE A 40 -33.21 35.22 -30.63
CA ILE A 40 -33.05 36.64 -30.29
C ILE A 40 -32.54 37.45 -31.46
N ILE A 41 -31.57 36.91 -32.26
CA ILE A 41 -31.00 37.60 -33.42
C ILE A 41 -32.03 37.67 -34.55
N ASP A 42 -32.60 36.53 -34.94
CA ASP A 42 -33.43 36.41 -36.15
C ASP A 42 -34.85 37.00 -35.96
N ASP A 43 -35.48 36.79 -34.80
CA ASP A 43 -36.85 37.22 -34.54
C ASP A 43 -36.92 38.52 -33.71
N GLY A 44 -35.90 38.76 -32.88
CA GLY A 44 -35.86 39.98 -32.06
C GLY A 44 -35.14 41.13 -32.73
N VAL A 45 -33.84 40.97 -33.05
CA VAL A 45 -33.00 42.07 -33.56
C VAL A 45 -33.33 42.39 -35.02
N GLU A 46 -33.39 41.39 -35.89
CA GLU A 46 -33.66 41.63 -37.32
C GLU A 46 -35.09 42.18 -37.58
N LYS A 47 -36.08 41.75 -36.77
CA LYS A 47 -37.47 42.23 -36.85
C LYS A 47 -37.77 43.42 -35.95
N GLY A 48 -36.85 43.86 -35.11
CA GLY A 48 -37.01 44.97 -34.18
C GLY A 48 -38.01 44.71 -33.03
N ASP A 49 -38.27 43.44 -32.69
CA ASP A 49 -39.21 43.05 -31.62
C ASP A 49 -38.49 42.95 -30.25
N LEU A 50 -38.56 44.08 -29.49
CA LEU A 50 -37.99 44.15 -28.15
C LEU A 50 -38.69 43.20 -27.16
N HIS A 51 -40.00 42.95 -27.35
CA HIS A 51 -40.73 42.06 -26.45
C HIS A 51 -40.20 40.63 -26.56
N HIS A 52 -39.97 40.15 -27.77
CA HIS A 52 -39.37 38.85 -28.04
C HIS A 52 -37.98 38.72 -27.39
N ILE A 53 -37.15 39.77 -27.49
CA ILE A 53 -35.81 39.79 -26.85
C ILE A 53 -35.91 39.63 -25.34
N TYR A 54 -36.83 40.37 -24.68
CA TYR A 54 -36.98 40.24 -23.22
C TYR A 54 -37.50 38.88 -22.79
N VAL A 55 -38.45 38.28 -23.49
CA VAL A 55 -39.03 36.99 -23.17
C VAL A 55 -37.99 35.86 -23.35
N VAL A 56 -37.34 35.81 -24.51
CA VAL A 56 -36.32 34.78 -24.74
C VAL A 56 -35.10 34.98 -23.87
N GLY A 57 -34.69 36.23 -23.63
CA GLY A 57 -33.62 36.57 -22.69
C GLY A 57 -33.92 36.08 -21.25
N ALA A 58 -35.18 36.23 -20.77
CA ALA A 58 -35.58 35.69 -19.51
C ALA A 58 -35.47 34.14 -19.45
N PHE A 59 -35.87 33.44 -20.54
CA PHE A 59 -35.70 31.99 -20.62
C PHE A 59 -34.22 31.58 -20.68
N MET A 60 -33.34 32.34 -21.35
CA MET A 60 -31.89 32.08 -21.35
C MET A 60 -31.32 32.21 -19.91
N VAL A 61 -31.72 33.23 -19.14
CA VAL A 61 -31.29 33.39 -17.75
C VAL A 61 -31.78 32.21 -16.91
N ALA A 62 -33.04 31.78 -17.09
CA ALA A 62 -33.58 30.62 -16.40
C ALA A 62 -32.81 29.33 -16.76
N ALA A 63 -32.52 29.10 -18.04
CA ALA A 63 -31.71 27.95 -18.48
C ALA A 63 -30.31 27.98 -17.87
N ALA A 64 -29.65 29.14 -17.88
CA ALA A 64 -28.35 29.33 -17.23
C ALA A 64 -28.39 29.06 -15.73
N ALA A 65 -29.43 29.51 -15.03
CA ALA A 65 -29.62 29.24 -13.60
C ALA A 65 -29.83 27.74 -13.29
N ILE A 66 -30.62 27.06 -14.12
CA ILE A 66 -30.79 25.59 -14.02
C ILE A 66 -29.48 24.88 -14.29
N GLY A 67 -28.74 25.29 -15.31
CA GLY A 67 -27.41 24.76 -15.63
C GLY A 67 -26.42 24.94 -14.47
N LEU A 68 -26.37 26.13 -13.90
CA LEU A 68 -25.56 26.44 -12.71
C LEU A 68 -25.92 25.51 -11.53
N PHE A 69 -27.22 25.39 -11.22
CA PHE A 69 -27.68 24.49 -10.18
C PHE A 69 -27.27 23.03 -10.45
N ALA A 70 -27.44 22.55 -11.68
CA ALA A 70 -27.06 21.21 -12.09
C ALA A 70 -25.54 20.99 -11.96
N GLY A 71 -24.72 21.96 -12.38
CA GLY A 71 -23.26 21.91 -12.24
C GLY A 71 -22.81 21.84 -10.77
N ILE A 72 -23.40 22.67 -9.91
CA ILE A 72 -23.13 22.65 -8.46
C ILE A 72 -23.52 21.28 -7.86
N MET A 73 -24.70 20.76 -8.18
CA MET A 73 -25.15 19.46 -7.67
C MET A 73 -24.29 18.31 -8.21
N GLY A 74 -23.95 18.33 -9.49
CA GLY A 74 -23.02 17.37 -10.08
C GLY A 74 -21.64 17.38 -9.42
N GLY A 75 -21.13 18.59 -9.12
CA GLY A 75 -19.89 18.76 -8.35
C GLY A 75 -19.98 18.18 -6.94
N LYS A 76 -21.03 18.52 -6.21
CA LYS A 76 -21.27 18.06 -4.83
C LYS A 76 -21.43 16.54 -4.73
N TYR A 77 -22.26 15.95 -5.58
CA TYR A 77 -22.44 14.49 -5.59
C TYR A 77 -21.20 13.76 -6.09
N GLY A 78 -20.51 14.31 -7.09
CA GLY A 78 -19.25 13.75 -7.59
C GLY A 78 -18.16 13.72 -6.54
N ALA A 79 -17.98 14.80 -5.79
CA ALA A 79 -17.03 14.86 -4.68
C ALA A 79 -17.42 13.87 -3.56
N LYS A 80 -18.70 13.81 -3.19
CA LYS A 80 -19.20 12.84 -2.18
C LYS A 80 -18.99 11.41 -2.62
N ALA A 81 -19.26 11.08 -3.89
CA ALA A 81 -19.09 9.73 -4.43
C ALA A 81 -17.62 9.32 -4.46
N SER A 82 -16.73 10.18 -4.96
CA SER A 82 -15.30 9.86 -5.11
C SER A 82 -14.59 9.78 -3.75
N ALA A 83 -14.84 10.72 -2.85
CA ALA A 83 -14.26 10.69 -1.50
C ALA A 83 -14.78 9.49 -0.69
N GLY A 84 -16.08 9.19 -0.81
CA GLY A 84 -16.68 8.01 -0.16
C GLY A 84 -16.14 6.69 -0.71
N PHE A 85 -15.97 6.59 -2.01
CA PHE A 85 -15.33 5.43 -2.64
C PHE A 85 -13.88 5.24 -2.13
N ALA A 86 -13.09 6.31 -2.07
CA ALA A 86 -11.72 6.25 -1.54
C ALA A 86 -11.67 5.87 -0.06
N ARG A 87 -12.61 6.36 0.76
CA ARG A 87 -12.76 5.95 2.16
C ARG A 87 -12.99 4.44 2.27
N ASN A 88 -13.94 3.92 1.51
CA ASN A 88 -14.27 2.49 1.54
C ASN A 88 -13.12 1.61 1.04
N LEU A 89 -12.36 2.09 0.02
CA LEU A 89 -11.15 1.40 -0.44
C LEU A 89 -10.08 1.32 0.65
N ARG A 90 -9.78 2.46 1.30
CA ARG A 90 -8.79 2.49 2.39
C ARG A 90 -9.19 1.57 3.53
N GLN A 91 -10.45 1.61 3.91
CA GLN A 91 -10.98 0.75 4.97
C GLN A 91 -10.85 -0.73 4.59
N ALA A 92 -11.35 -1.13 3.42
CA ALA A 92 -11.31 -2.52 2.98
C ALA A 92 -9.87 -3.05 2.82
N MET A 93 -8.96 -2.21 2.30
CA MET A 93 -7.54 -2.58 2.20
C MET A 93 -6.89 -2.72 3.57
N PHE A 94 -7.18 -1.80 4.50
CA PHE A 94 -6.61 -1.83 5.83
C PHE A 94 -7.11 -3.05 6.61
N GLU A 95 -8.40 -3.34 6.56
CA GLU A 95 -9.00 -4.53 7.16
C GLU A 95 -8.34 -5.81 6.61
N ASN A 96 -8.20 -5.93 5.28
CA ASN A 96 -7.57 -7.08 4.66
C ASN A 96 -6.08 -7.24 5.05
N ILE A 97 -5.34 -6.13 5.17
CA ILE A 97 -3.93 -6.15 5.62
C ILE A 97 -3.82 -6.65 7.07
N GLN A 98 -4.80 -6.36 7.94
CA GLN A 98 -4.79 -6.88 9.31
C GLN A 98 -4.98 -8.41 9.38
N GLU A 99 -5.62 -9.00 8.37
CA GLU A 99 -5.81 -10.45 8.27
C GLU A 99 -4.63 -11.18 7.61
N TYR A 100 -3.64 -10.45 7.08
CA TYR A 100 -2.49 -11.04 6.40
C TYR A 100 -1.64 -11.88 7.35
N SER A 101 -1.17 -13.03 6.83
CA SER A 101 -0.09 -13.80 7.43
C SER A 101 1.27 -13.10 7.23
N PHE A 102 2.30 -13.58 7.89
CA PHE A 102 3.66 -13.08 7.70
C PHE A 102 4.14 -13.31 6.26
N SER A 103 3.79 -14.42 5.62
CA SER A 103 4.14 -14.69 4.21
C SER A 103 3.50 -13.68 3.24
N ASN A 104 2.26 -13.23 3.49
CA ASN A 104 1.65 -12.16 2.71
C ASN A 104 2.37 -10.81 2.93
N ILE A 105 2.76 -10.50 4.18
CA ILE A 105 3.50 -9.27 4.50
C ILE A 105 4.88 -9.27 3.84
N ASP A 106 5.55 -10.40 3.80
CA ASP A 106 6.85 -10.56 3.12
C ASP A 106 6.76 -10.37 1.60
N LYS A 107 5.61 -10.72 1.00
CA LYS A 107 5.32 -10.49 -0.42
C LYS A 107 5.19 -9.00 -0.74
N PHE A 108 4.63 -8.22 0.18
CA PHE A 108 4.41 -6.78 0.04
C PHE A 108 5.40 -6.01 0.92
N SER A 109 6.20 -5.11 0.35
CA SER A 109 6.99 -4.20 1.18
C SER A 109 6.09 -3.25 1.98
N THR A 110 6.44 -2.94 3.23
CA THR A 110 5.71 -1.98 4.07
C THR A 110 5.53 -0.62 3.37
N ALA A 111 6.60 -0.10 2.74
CA ALA A 111 6.54 1.14 1.97
C ALA A 111 5.56 1.03 0.79
N GLY A 112 5.52 -0.13 0.12
CA GLY A 112 4.57 -0.42 -0.95
C GLY A 112 3.12 -0.42 -0.49
N LEU A 113 2.82 -1.00 0.67
CA LEU A 113 1.48 -0.99 1.26
C LEU A 113 1.04 0.44 1.64
N VAL A 114 1.93 1.23 2.24
CA VAL A 114 1.66 2.64 2.56
C VAL A 114 1.35 3.44 1.29
N THR A 115 2.14 3.28 0.23
CA THR A 115 1.90 3.95 -1.06
C THR A 115 0.55 3.57 -1.67
N ARG A 116 0.15 2.30 -1.56
CA ARG A 116 -1.16 1.81 -2.05
C ARG A 116 -2.32 2.42 -1.27
N LEU A 117 -2.21 2.53 0.07
CA LEU A 117 -3.24 3.12 0.94
C LEU A 117 -3.35 4.66 0.79
N THR A 118 -2.30 5.34 0.35
CA THR A 118 -2.24 6.79 0.23
C THR A 118 -2.33 7.25 -1.22
N THR A 119 -1.24 7.19 -1.95
CA THR A 119 -1.10 7.74 -3.30
C THR A 119 -1.98 7.01 -4.32
N ASP A 120 -1.96 5.67 -4.33
CA ASP A 120 -2.74 4.90 -5.31
C ASP A 120 -4.24 5.07 -5.11
N VAL A 121 -4.72 5.10 -3.87
CA VAL A 121 -6.15 5.37 -3.59
C VAL A 121 -6.52 6.80 -4.00
N THR A 122 -5.64 7.78 -3.81
CA THR A 122 -5.88 9.16 -4.24
C THR A 122 -5.93 9.27 -5.76
N ASN A 123 -5.04 8.60 -6.47
CA ASN A 123 -5.07 8.55 -7.93
C ASN A 123 -6.36 7.92 -8.44
N LEU A 124 -6.80 6.83 -7.83
CA LEU A 124 -8.04 6.15 -8.21
C LEU A 124 -9.28 6.97 -7.84
N GLN A 125 -9.26 7.72 -6.72
CA GLN A 125 -10.30 8.69 -6.35
C GLN A 125 -10.48 9.77 -7.41
N ASN A 126 -9.37 10.36 -7.86
CA ASN A 126 -9.38 11.40 -8.89
C ASN A 126 -9.89 10.85 -10.23
N ALA A 127 -9.41 9.67 -10.62
CA ALA A 127 -9.91 9.00 -11.83
C ALA A 127 -11.40 8.70 -11.76
N TYR A 128 -11.89 8.21 -10.62
CA TYR A 128 -13.30 7.93 -10.41
C TYR A 128 -14.15 9.20 -10.50
N GLN A 129 -13.70 10.31 -9.90
CA GLN A 129 -14.36 11.61 -10.02
C GLN A 129 -14.41 12.10 -11.47
N MET A 130 -13.32 11.94 -12.21
CA MET A 130 -13.27 12.32 -13.62
C MET A 130 -14.19 11.45 -14.50
N ILE A 131 -14.25 10.15 -14.23
CA ILE A 131 -15.18 9.25 -14.90
C ILE A 131 -16.62 9.71 -14.69
N LEU A 132 -17.01 9.99 -13.44
CA LEU A 132 -18.38 10.40 -13.13
C LEU A 132 -18.79 11.75 -13.72
N ARG A 133 -17.83 12.68 -13.89
CA ARG A 133 -18.12 14.04 -14.36
C ARG A 133 -17.76 14.21 -15.84
N MET A 134 -16.47 14.01 -16.20
CA MET A 134 -15.94 14.38 -17.51
C MET A 134 -16.28 13.33 -18.59
N CYS A 135 -16.23 12.03 -18.25
CA CYS A 135 -16.64 10.98 -19.20
C CYS A 135 -18.13 10.99 -19.52
N MET A 136 -18.96 11.66 -18.70
CA MET A 136 -20.36 11.86 -19.03
C MET A 136 -20.60 13.19 -19.72
N ARG A 137 -19.94 14.28 -19.27
CA ARG A 137 -20.07 15.60 -19.85
C ARG A 137 -19.60 15.66 -21.31
N ALA A 138 -18.38 15.21 -21.60
CA ALA A 138 -17.79 15.38 -22.92
C ALA A 138 -18.54 14.63 -24.04
N PRO A 139 -18.87 13.33 -23.93
CA PRO A 139 -19.67 12.64 -24.93
C PRO A 139 -21.10 13.21 -25.05
N SER A 140 -21.73 13.57 -23.93
CA SER A 140 -23.08 14.16 -23.94
C SER A 140 -23.08 15.49 -24.67
N SER A 141 -22.10 16.37 -24.39
CA SER A 141 -21.96 17.67 -25.05
C SER A 141 -21.75 17.47 -26.58
N MET A 142 -20.86 16.56 -26.97
CA MET A 142 -20.61 16.26 -28.39
C MET A 142 -21.87 15.72 -29.09
N ILE A 143 -22.59 14.77 -28.46
CA ILE A 143 -23.80 14.18 -29.05
C ILE A 143 -24.92 15.21 -29.16
N ILE A 144 -25.20 15.97 -28.08
CA ILE A 144 -26.29 16.96 -28.09
C ILE A 144 -25.98 18.10 -29.04
N ALA A 145 -24.75 18.64 -29.04
CA ALA A 145 -24.35 19.68 -29.97
C ALA A 145 -24.44 19.19 -31.43
N MET A 146 -24.10 17.92 -31.70
CA MET A 146 -24.25 17.33 -33.02
C MET A 146 -25.74 17.23 -33.44
N ILE A 147 -26.61 16.75 -32.54
CA ILE A 147 -28.06 16.66 -32.76
C ILE A 147 -28.62 18.05 -33.07
N MET A 148 -28.28 19.06 -32.28
CA MET A 148 -28.71 20.44 -32.45
C MET A 148 -28.19 21.03 -33.78
N SER A 149 -26.95 20.72 -34.16
CA SER A 149 -26.38 21.14 -35.44
C SER A 149 -27.12 20.51 -36.64
N PHE A 150 -27.45 19.23 -36.56
CA PHE A 150 -28.26 18.56 -37.60
C PHE A 150 -29.68 19.09 -37.67
N TYR A 151 -30.27 19.50 -36.55
CA TYR A 151 -31.59 20.11 -36.50
C TYR A 151 -31.61 21.47 -37.22
N ILE A 152 -30.55 22.28 -37.09
CA ILE A 152 -30.43 23.58 -37.77
C ILE A 152 -30.15 23.35 -39.26
N ASN A 153 -29.05 22.65 -39.59
CA ASN A 153 -28.70 22.42 -40.99
C ASN A 153 -27.83 21.17 -41.16
N ALA A 154 -28.40 20.13 -41.75
CA ALA A 154 -27.70 18.85 -41.95
C ALA A 154 -26.47 18.94 -42.85
N ARG A 155 -26.45 19.86 -43.85
CA ARG A 155 -25.32 20.03 -44.77
C ARG A 155 -24.11 20.63 -44.06
N LEU A 156 -24.31 21.65 -43.22
CA LEU A 156 -23.24 22.25 -42.43
C LEU A 156 -22.80 21.35 -41.28
N ALA A 157 -23.74 20.63 -40.63
CA ALA A 157 -23.42 19.64 -39.58
C ALA A 157 -22.57 18.48 -40.08
N SER A 158 -22.68 18.09 -41.37
CA SER A 158 -21.82 17.06 -41.96
C SER A 158 -20.33 17.42 -41.95
N VAL A 159 -19.99 18.73 -42.01
CA VAL A 159 -18.62 19.22 -41.87
C VAL A 159 -18.02 18.84 -40.53
N TYR A 160 -18.80 18.99 -39.42
CA TYR A 160 -18.35 18.59 -38.10
C TYR A 160 -18.15 17.09 -37.98
N LEU A 161 -19.07 16.29 -38.55
CA LEU A 161 -18.98 14.84 -38.50
C LEU A 161 -17.67 14.36 -39.13
N VAL A 162 -17.33 14.90 -40.34
CA VAL A 162 -16.07 14.59 -41.00
C VAL A 162 -14.88 15.06 -40.16
N ALA A 163 -14.94 16.28 -39.63
CA ALA A 163 -13.87 16.81 -38.76
C ALA A 163 -13.65 15.97 -37.51
N ILE A 164 -14.71 15.50 -36.83
CA ILE A 164 -14.62 14.63 -35.66
C ILE A 164 -13.96 13.30 -36.03
N LEU A 165 -14.33 12.69 -37.15
CA LEU A 165 -13.75 11.42 -37.61
C LEU A 165 -12.25 11.56 -37.90
N ILE A 166 -11.87 12.61 -38.62
CA ILE A 166 -10.46 12.88 -38.94
C ILE A 166 -9.68 13.18 -37.66
N LEU A 167 -10.14 14.16 -36.89
CA LEU A 167 -9.44 14.58 -35.66
C LEU A 167 -9.39 13.44 -34.64
N GLY A 168 -10.50 12.72 -34.43
CA GLY A 168 -10.56 11.58 -33.54
C GLY A 168 -9.56 10.47 -33.90
N THR A 169 -9.47 10.17 -35.21
CA THR A 169 -8.48 9.19 -35.72
C THR A 169 -7.05 9.68 -35.50
N CYS A 170 -6.76 10.94 -35.77
CA CYS A 170 -5.44 11.53 -35.57
C CYS A 170 -5.06 11.53 -34.07
N LEU A 171 -5.98 11.95 -33.19
CA LEU A 171 -5.76 11.94 -31.75
C LEU A 171 -5.52 10.51 -31.21
N PHE A 172 -6.28 9.54 -31.72
CA PHE A 172 -6.07 8.14 -31.37
C PHE A 172 -4.68 7.63 -31.78
N LEU A 173 -4.20 7.98 -32.95
CA LEU A 173 -2.87 7.59 -33.43
C LEU A 173 -1.76 8.27 -32.64
N ILE A 174 -1.89 9.57 -32.34
CA ILE A 174 -0.95 10.32 -31.49
C ILE A 174 -0.89 9.67 -30.11
N MET A 175 -2.04 9.40 -29.50
CA MET A 175 -2.12 8.78 -28.18
C MET A 175 -1.48 7.39 -28.15
N ARG A 176 -1.81 6.55 -29.13
CA ARG A 176 -1.21 5.21 -29.26
C ARG A 176 0.33 5.27 -29.38
N SER A 177 0.85 6.26 -30.11
CA SER A 177 2.30 6.48 -30.25
C SER A 177 2.92 6.96 -28.95
N ALA A 178 2.32 7.95 -28.27
CA ALA A 178 2.81 8.49 -27.02
C ALA A 178 2.80 7.44 -25.89
N MET A 179 1.74 6.63 -25.79
CA MET A 179 1.64 5.55 -24.78
C MET A 179 2.79 4.56 -24.87
N LYS A 180 3.28 4.23 -26.07
CA LYS A 180 4.44 3.36 -26.23
C LYS A 180 5.70 3.89 -25.52
N TYR A 181 5.89 5.22 -25.54
CA TYR A 181 7.02 5.85 -24.85
C TYR A 181 6.78 5.96 -23.34
N PHE A 182 5.55 6.24 -22.89
CA PHE A 182 5.23 6.23 -21.47
C PHE A 182 5.42 4.84 -20.83
N ASP A 183 5.01 3.77 -21.53
CA ASP A 183 5.24 2.40 -21.07
C ASP A 183 6.74 2.07 -20.89
N GLN A 184 7.61 2.70 -21.68
CA GLN A 184 9.06 2.58 -21.54
C GLN A 184 9.63 3.49 -20.43
N ALA A 185 9.00 4.65 -20.19
CA ALA A 185 9.44 5.62 -19.20
C ALA A 185 9.20 5.14 -17.76
N PHE A 186 8.06 4.49 -17.49
CA PHE A 186 7.70 4.07 -16.13
C PHE A 186 8.72 3.13 -15.49
N PRO A 187 9.20 2.04 -16.12
CA PRO A 187 10.26 1.21 -15.53
C PRO A 187 11.56 1.98 -15.27
N LYS A 188 11.92 2.93 -16.15
CA LYS A 188 13.11 3.77 -15.94
C LYS A 188 12.95 4.76 -14.80
N TYR A 189 11.74 5.23 -14.58
CA TYR A 189 11.41 6.06 -13.43
C TYR A 189 11.50 5.27 -12.11
N ASP A 190 11.06 4.01 -12.13
CA ASP A 190 11.19 3.12 -10.98
C ASP A 190 12.66 2.80 -10.68
N GLU A 191 13.50 2.55 -11.70
CA GLU A 191 14.95 2.39 -11.56
C GLU A 191 15.62 3.63 -10.94
N LEU A 192 15.22 4.83 -11.37
CA LEU A 192 15.72 6.09 -10.80
C LEU A 192 15.32 6.22 -9.33
N ASN A 193 14.05 5.99 -9.02
CA ASN A 193 13.54 6.06 -7.65
C ASN A 193 14.26 5.07 -6.72
N ALA A 194 14.48 3.84 -7.17
CA ALA A 194 15.23 2.82 -6.42
C ALA A 194 16.68 3.28 -6.17
N SER A 195 17.35 3.85 -7.18
CA SER A 195 18.71 4.39 -7.04
C SER A 195 18.78 5.58 -6.07
N VAL A 196 17.79 6.48 -6.10
CA VAL A 196 17.70 7.60 -5.15
C VAL A 196 17.47 7.09 -3.73
N GLN A 197 16.54 6.16 -3.56
CA GLN A 197 16.23 5.58 -2.25
C GLN A 197 17.44 4.84 -1.65
N GLU A 198 18.16 4.07 -2.47
CA GLU A 198 19.43 3.42 -2.08
C GLU A 198 20.44 4.44 -1.61
N ASN A 199 20.71 5.48 -2.42
CA ASN A 199 21.69 6.53 -2.13
C ASN A 199 21.34 7.29 -0.85
N VAL A 200 20.09 7.76 -0.71
CA VAL A 200 19.63 8.51 0.47
C VAL A 200 19.72 7.64 1.73
N SER A 201 19.34 6.37 1.65
CA SER A 201 19.44 5.43 2.78
C SER A 201 20.90 5.17 3.17
N ALA A 202 21.80 5.09 2.19
CA ALA A 202 23.22 4.84 2.38
C ALA A 202 24.08 6.11 2.36
N ILE A 203 23.50 7.31 2.52
CA ILE A 203 24.22 8.58 2.34
C ILE A 203 25.47 8.71 3.22
N ARG A 204 25.43 8.13 4.44
CA ARG A 204 26.59 8.11 5.34
C ARG A 204 27.74 7.29 4.76
N VAL A 205 27.44 6.20 4.06
CA VAL A 205 28.45 5.36 3.38
C VAL A 205 29.03 6.13 2.20
N VAL A 206 28.19 6.75 1.37
CA VAL A 206 28.63 7.59 0.25
C VAL A 206 29.61 8.66 0.74
N LYS A 207 29.26 9.34 1.84
CA LYS A 207 30.12 10.36 2.46
C LYS A 207 31.40 9.79 3.06
N ALA A 208 31.33 8.65 3.76
CA ALA A 208 32.49 8.02 4.38
C ALA A 208 33.53 7.54 3.34
N TYR A 209 33.07 7.11 2.17
CA TYR A 209 33.93 6.63 1.08
C TYR A 209 34.24 7.69 0.01
N VAL A 210 33.78 8.94 0.17
CA VAL A 210 33.99 10.06 -0.77
C VAL A 210 33.56 9.65 -2.20
N ARG A 211 32.34 9.15 -2.34
CA ARG A 211 31.79 8.65 -3.62
C ARG A 211 30.68 9.50 -4.21
N GLU A 212 30.58 10.77 -3.80
CA GLU A 212 29.54 11.71 -4.25
C GLU A 212 29.52 11.89 -5.77
N ASP A 213 30.70 12.04 -6.38
CA ASP A 213 30.83 12.24 -7.83
C ASP A 213 30.37 11.01 -8.62
N HIS A 214 30.67 9.81 -8.10
CA HIS A 214 30.22 8.55 -8.70
C HIS A 214 28.69 8.44 -8.68
N GLU A 215 28.07 8.69 -7.52
CA GLU A 215 26.62 8.64 -7.36
C GLU A 215 25.92 9.73 -8.16
N THR A 216 26.47 10.94 -8.20
CA THR A 216 25.97 12.04 -9.03
C THR A 216 25.99 11.65 -10.52
N SER A 217 27.07 11.04 -10.99
CA SER A 217 27.18 10.56 -12.38
C SER A 217 26.18 9.44 -12.70
N LYS A 218 25.98 8.49 -11.76
CA LYS A 218 24.99 7.41 -11.86
C LYS A 218 23.57 7.98 -11.98
N PHE A 219 23.23 8.92 -11.08
CA PHE A 219 21.94 9.62 -11.10
C PHE A 219 21.73 10.40 -12.41
N HIS A 220 22.76 11.17 -12.84
CA HIS A 220 22.68 11.95 -14.07
C HIS A 220 22.40 11.07 -15.30
N LYS A 221 23.05 9.91 -15.43
CA LYS A 221 22.79 8.96 -16.53
C LYS A 221 21.36 8.44 -16.50
N ALA A 222 20.84 8.09 -15.33
CA ALA A 222 19.45 7.61 -15.18
C ALA A 222 18.45 8.72 -15.52
N ALA A 223 18.67 9.94 -15.01
CA ALA A 223 17.84 11.11 -15.32
C ALA A 223 17.87 11.46 -16.80
N GLU A 224 19.02 11.41 -17.46
CA GLU A 224 19.18 11.68 -18.90
C GLU A 224 18.42 10.65 -19.75
N ASN A 225 18.41 9.38 -19.35
CA ASN A 225 17.63 8.35 -20.05
C ASN A 225 16.12 8.61 -19.96
N ILE A 226 15.64 9.00 -18.79
CA ILE A 226 14.24 9.38 -18.58
C ILE A 226 13.92 10.62 -19.44
N TYR A 227 14.76 11.66 -19.38
CA TYR A 227 14.60 12.88 -20.15
C TYR A 227 14.41 12.57 -21.65
N LYS A 228 15.28 11.73 -22.24
CA LYS A 228 15.19 11.38 -23.67
C LYS A 228 13.90 10.67 -24.03
N ILE A 229 13.40 9.79 -23.16
CA ILE A 229 12.14 9.06 -23.40
C ILE A 229 10.95 10.01 -23.26
N PHE A 230 10.94 10.86 -22.20
CA PHE A 230 9.87 11.84 -22.01
C PHE A 230 9.82 12.87 -23.14
N CYS A 231 10.97 13.37 -23.61
CA CYS A 231 11.02 14.25 -24.77
C CYS A 231 10.33 13.63 -25.98
N LYS A 232 10.61 12.35 -26.29
CA LYS A 232 9.94 11.66 -27.40
C LYS A 232 8.44 11.47 -27.20
N ALA A 233 8.00 11.25 -25.95
CA ALA A 233 6.57 11.19 -25.63
C ALA A 233 5.91 12.57 -25.84
N GLU A 234 6.52 13.63 -25.31
CA GLU A 234 6.01 15.00 -25.41
C GLU A 234 6.07 15.55 -26.84
N GLU A 235 7.11 15.22 -27.64
CA GLU A 235 7.17 15.52 -29.06
C GLU A 235 5.95 14.97 -29.81
N ASN A 236 5.52 13.74 -29.52
CA ASN A 236 4.29 13.20 -30.11
C ASN A 236 3.04 13.93 -29.59
N LEU A 237 2.96 14.23 -28.32
CA LEU A 237 1.80 14.93 -27.74
C LEU A 237 1.73 16.40 -28.18
N SER A 238 2.85 17.02 -28.50
CA SER A 238 2.91 18.42 -28.95
C SER A 238 2.12 18.68 -30.25
N PHE A 239 1.95 17.65 -31.10
CA PHE A 239 1.10 17.75 -32.30
C PHE A 239 -0.40 17.86 -31.97
N ASN A 240 -0.83 17.53 -30.76
CA ASN A 240 -2.24 17.52 -30.36
C ASN A 240 -2.86 18.93 -30.49
N ALA A 241 -2.24 19.94 -29.88
CA ALA A 241 -2.77 21.30 -29.86
C ALA A 241 -2.79 21.95 -31.26
N PRO A 242 -1.70 21.93 -32.08
CA PRO A 242 -1.72 22.50 -33.44
C PRO A 242 -2.72 21.81 -34.37
N LEU A 243 -2.82 20.46 -34.30
CA LEU A 243 -3.76 19.71 -35.12
C LEU A 243 -5.21 20.07 -34.79
N MET A 244 -5.51 20.18 -33.50
CA MET A 244 -6.82 20.61 -33.06
C MET A 244 -7.13 22.03 -33.49
N GLN A 245 -6.19 22.97 -33.30
CA GLN A 245 -6.37 24.36 -33.70
C GLN A 245 -6.58 24.50 -35.23
N LEU A 246 -5.82 23.75 -36.02
CA LEU A 246 -6.00 23.68 -37.48
C LEU A 246 -7.40 23.18 -37.82
N THR A 247 -7.88 22.12 -37.15
CA THR A 247 -9.23 21.58 -37.41
C THR A 247 -10.32 22.57 -37.04
N VAL A 248 -10.19 23.24 -35.86
CA VAL A 248 -11.13 24.28 -35.40
C VAL A 248 -11.24 25.40 -36.42
N TYR A 249 -10.11 26.01 -36.82
CA TYR A 249 -10.12 27.12 -37.76
C TYR A 249 -10.58 26.70 -39.17
N SER A 250 -10.22 25.49 -39.62
CA SER A 250 -10.71 24.96 -40.90
C SER A 250 -12.24 24.79 -40.87
N CYS A 251 -12.80 24.26 -39.78
CA CYS A 251 -14.25 24.15 -39.62
C CYS A 251 -14.91 25.53 -39.58
N ILE A 252 -14.39 26.49 -38.82
CA ILE A 252 -14.92 27.85 -38.74
C ILE A 252 -14.93 28.50 -40.14
N LEU A 253 -13.83 28.43 -40.87
CA LEU A 253 -13.72 29.00 -42.21
C LEU A 253 -14.72 28.36 -43.18
N LEU A 254 -14.79 27.03 -43.22
CA LEU A 254 -15.71 26.31 -44.09
C LEU A 254 -17.18 26.62 -43.78
N ILE A 255 -17.55 26.64 -42.51
CA ILE A 255 -18.91 26.91 -42.05
C ILE A 255 -19.29 28.37 -42.31
N SER A 256 -18.38 29.30 -42.02
CA SER A 256 -18.62 30.73 -42.30
C SER A 256 -18.77 30.96 -43.80
N TRP A 257 -17.92 30.36 -44.67
CA TRP A 257 -17.99 30.51 -46.11
C TRP A 257 -19.25 29.89 -46.73
N LEU A 258 -19.56 28.61 -46.35
CA LEU A 258 -20.75 27.92 -46.84
C LEU A 258 -22.02 28.55 -46.26
N GLY A 259 -22.02 28.90 -44.97
CA GLY A 259 -23.13 29.54 -44.26
C GLY A 259 -23.45 30.92 -44.85
N ALA A 260 -22.44 31.76 -45.13
CA ALA A 260 -22.64 33.04 -45.76
C ALA A 260 -23.32 32.90 -47.16
N LYS A 261 -22.90 31.91 -47.97
CA LYS A 261 -23.57 31.61 -49.25
C LYS A 261 -25.02 31.19 -49.05
N MET A 262 -25.32 30.42 -48.01
CA MET A 262 -26.68 29.96 -47.67
C MET A 262 -27.54 31.09 -47.14
N ILE A 263 -26.99 32.05 -46.42
CA ILE A 263 -27.70 33.25 -45.95
C ILE A 263 -28.10 34.13 -47.14
N VAL A 264 -27.15 34.40 -48.04
CA VAL A 264 -27.44 35.16 -49.28
C VAL A 264 -28.52 34.44 -50.11
N GLY A 265 -28.55 33.11 -50.11
CA GLY A 265 -29.58 32.29 -50.75
C GLY A 265 -30.86 32.10 -49.92
N SER A 266 -31.02 32.81 -48.80
CA SER A 266 -32.20 32.75 -47.90
C SER A 266 -32.54 31.33 -47.38
N SER A 267 -31.55 30.45 -47.33
CA SER A 267 -31.71 29.08 -46.84
C SER A 267 -31.13 28.83 -45.41
N LEU A 268 -30.57 29.88 -44.78
CA LEU A 268 -30.03 29.90 -43.46
C LEU A 268 -30.17 31.31 -42.88
N THR A 269 -30.39 31.45 -41.56
CA THR A 269 -30.44 32.77 -40.90
C THR A 269 -29.07 33.13 -40.28
N THR A 270 -28.91 34.39 -39.88
CA THR A 270 -27.68 34.89 -39.24
C THR A 270 -27.52 34.26 -37.83
N GLY A 271 -28.61 34.14 -37.10
CA GLY A 271 -28.60 33.52 -35.76
C GLY A 271 -28.31 32.03 -35.80
N GLU A 272 -28.85 31.32 -36.81
CA GLU A 272 -28.54 29.90 -37.03
C GLU A 272 -27.04 29.68 -37.31
N LEU A 273 -26.41 30.53 -38.13
CA LEU A 273 -24.97 30.45 -38.40
C LEU A 273 -24.15 30.65 -37.13
N MET A 274 -24.50 31.63 -36.29
CA MET A 274 -23.82 31.89 -35.00
C MET A 274 -23.95 30.70 -34.03
N SER A 275 -25.13 30.07 -34.01
CA SER A 275 -25.33 28.84 -33.19
C SER A 275 -24.49 27.69 -33.69
N LEU A 276 -24.39 27.47 -35.01
CA LEU A 276 -23.55 26.44 -35.60
C LEU A 276 -22.07 26.64 -35.27
N LEU A 277 -21.56 27.88 -35.31
CA LEU A 277 -20.18 28.18 -34.91
C LEU A 277 -19.94 27.88 -33.43
N THR A 278 -20.90 28.18 -32.56
CA THR A 278 -20.82 27.85 -31.12
C THR A 278 -20.81 26.34 -30.89
N TYR A 279 -21.68 25.57 -31.56
CA TYR A 279 -21.68 24.11 -31.48
C TYR A 279 -20.39 23.50 -32.01
N CYS A 280 -19.80 24.05 -33.06
CA CYS A 280 -18.49 23.64 -33.57
C CYS A 280 -17.43 23.68 -32.48
N MET A 281 -17.33 24.82 -31.78
CA MET A 281 -16.38 24.99 -30.70
C MET A 281 -16.62 23.99 -29.57
N ASN A 282 -17.88 23.82 -29.14
CA ASN A 282 -18.25 22.89 -28.07
C ASN A 282 -17.92 21.42 -28.41
N ILE A 283 -18.17 21.00 -29.67
CA ILE A 283 -17.85 19.65 -30.14
C ILE A 283 -16.34 19.38 -30.07
N LEU A 284 -15.55 20.31 -30.61
CA LEU A 284 -14.10 20.15 -30.70
C LEU A 284 -13.43 20.22 -29.31
N MET A 285 -13.90 21.14 -28.45
CA MET A 285 -13.46 21.20 -27.04
C MET A 285 -13.81 19.93 -26.26
N SER A 286 -14.99 19.35 -26.51
CA SER A 286 -15.40 18.09 -25.89
C SER A 286 -14.52 16.92 -26.31
N LEU A 287 -14.08 16.88 -27.57
CA LEU A 287 -13.15 15.86 -28.06
C LEU A 287 -11.77 15.99 -27.41
N MET A 288 -11.26 17.22 -27.22
CA MET A 288 -10.02 17.47 -26.48
C MET A 288 -10.12 17.01 -25.02
N MET A 289 -11.22 17.34 -24.35
CA MET A 289 -11.47 16.91 -22.97
C MET A 289 -11.49 15.39 -22.86
N LEU A 290 -12.11 14.69 -23.82
CA LEU A 290 -12.17 13.23 -23.85
C LEU A 290 -10.77 12.62 -24.00
N SER A 291 -9.91 13.21 -24.82
CA SER A 291 -8.51 12.79 -24.97
C SER A 291 -7.74 12.89 -23.65
N MET A 292 -7.87 14.03 -22.95
CA MET A 292 -7.21 14.24 -21.64
C MET A 292 -7.70 13.24 -20.58
N VAL A 293 -9.01 12.98 -20.54
CA VAL A 293 -9.60 12.00 -19.61
C VAL A 293 -9.06 10.59 -19.88
N PHE A 294 -8.91 10.21 -21.14
CA PHE A 294 -8.37 8.91 -21.51
C PHE A 294 -6.94 8.70 -20.98
N VAL A 295 -6.06 9.70 -21.07
CA VAL A 295 -4.70 9.66 -20.51
C VAL A 295 -4.76 9.42 -19.00
N MET A 296 -5.57 10.21 -18.30
CA MET A 296 -5.70 10.12 -16.84
C MET A 296 -6.22 8.76 -16.35
N ILE A 297 -7.21 8.21 -17.04
CA ILE A 297 -7.72 6.86 -16.74
C ILE A 297 -6.62 5.81 -16.93
N THR A 298 -5.86 5.92 -18.03
CA THR A 298 -4.78 4.97 -18.33
C THR A 298 -3.69 5.01 -17.25
N MET A 299 -3.28 6.20 -16.83
CA MET A 299 -2.32 6.35 -15.71
C MET A 299 -2.83 5.75 -14.39
N SER A 300 -4.14 5.85 -14.14
CA SER A 300 -4.76 5.33 -12.92
C SER A 300 -4.96 3.80 -12.94
N LEU A 301 -4.87 3.14 -14.10
CA LEU A 301 -4.99 1.69 -14.21
C LEU A 301 -3.91 0.94 -13.43
N ALA A 302 -2.68 1.47 -13.40
CA ALA A 302 -1.60 0.88 -12.61
C ALA A 302 -1.93 0.89 -11.12
N SER A 303 -2.39 2.03 -10.59
CA SER A 303 -2.85 2.15 -9.20
C SER A 303 -4.04 1.23 -8.90
N ALA A 304 -4.99 1.12 -9.85
CA ALA A 304 -6.14 0.21 -9.73
C ALA A 304 -5.72 -1.26 -9.64
N ARG A 305 -4.71 -1.70 -10.41
CA ARG A 305 -4.16 -3.06 -10.34
C ARG A 305 -3.52 -3.33 -8.99
N ARG A 306 -2.65 -2.43 -8.48
CA ARG A 306 -1.98 -2.59 -7.19
C ARG A 306 -2.97 -2.62 -6.01
N ILE A 307 -4.03 -1.80 -6.05
CA ILE A 307 -5.11 -1.83 -5.04
C ILE A 307 -5.87 -3.16 -5.12
N THR A 308 -6.21 -3.62 -6.33
CA THR A 308 -6.94 -4.88 -6.52
C THR A 308 -6.11 -6.08 -6.07
N GLU A 309 -4.79 -6.05 -6.24
CA GLU A 309 -3.89 -7.08 -5.74
C GLU A 309 -4.00 -7.20 -4.22
N VAL A 310 -3.94 -6.07 -3.49
CA VAL A 310 -4.11 -6.06 -2.03
C VAL A 310 -5.50 -6.55 -1.63
N LEU A 311 -6.57 -6.10 -2.29
CA LEU A 311 -7.95 -6.49 -1.95
C LEU A 311 -8.27 -7.97 -2.23
N ASN A 312 -7.55 -8.61 -3.16
CA ASN A 312 -7.77 -10.00 -3.54
C ASN A 312 -6.79 -10.97 -2.88
N GLU A 313 -5.74 -10.46 -2.25
CA GLU A 313 -4.80 -11.30 -1.50
C GLU A 313 -5.51 -11.86 -0.29
N LYS A 314 -5.34 -13.15 -0.05
CA LYS A 314 -5.91 -13.85 1.11
C LYS A 314 -4.79 -14.37 1.99
N SER A 315 -5.03 -14.40 3.28
CA SER A 315 -4.16 -15.10 4.21
C SER A 315 -3.98 -16.55 3.77
N ASP A 316 -2.77 -17.06 3.87
CA ASP A 316 -2.47 -18.50 3.69
C ASP A 316 -2.55 -19.27 5.00
N LEU A 317 -2.83 -18.57 6.11
CA LEU A 317 -3.07 -19.14 7.42
C LEU A 317 -4.52 -18.89 7.82
N ASP A 318 -5.27 -19.97 7.95
CA ASP A 318 -6.66 -19.93 8.40
C ASP A 318 -6.84 -20.77 9.67
N ASN A 319 -7.85 -20.41 10.48
CA ASN A 319 -8.29 -21.27 11.58
C ASN A 319 -8.96 -22.53 11.00
N PRO A 320 -8.79 -23.70 11.65
CA PRO A 320 -9.53 -24.90 11.28
C PRO A 320 -11.03 -24.71 11.52
N GLU A 321 -11.88 -25.54 10.89
CA GLU A 321 -13.35 -25.48 11.06
C GLU A 321 -13.79 -25.66 12.52
N ASN A 322 -13.06 -26.46 13.31
CA ASN A 322 -13.30 -26.69 14.73
C ASN A 322 -12.01 -26.44 15.51
N PRO A 323 -11.67 -25.18 15.84
CA PRO A 323 -10.43 -24.86 16.52
C PRO A 323 -10.46 -25.26 17.99
N ASP A 324 -9.32 -25.73 18.48
CA ASP A 324 -9.10 -25.93 19.91
C ASP A 324 -8.75 -24.59 20.58
N PHE A 325 -9.36 -24.35 21.74
CA PHE A 325 -9.14 -23.14 22.56
C PHE A 325 -8.38 -23.42 23.87
N ASP A 326 -7.95 -24.64 24.10
CA ASP A 326 -7.23 -25.02 25.32
C ASP A 326 -5.88 -25.64 24.98
N ILE A 327 -4.82 -25.03 25.47
CA ILE A 327 -3.44 -25.54 25.39
C ILE A 327 -3.10 -26.05 26.78
N PRO A 328 -2.96 -27.37 27.01
CA PRO A 328 -2.79 -27.94 28.33
C PRO A 328 -1.53 -27.48 29.05
N ASP A 329 -0.38 -27.49 28.33
CA ASP A 329 0.93 -27.17 28.88
C ASP A 329 1.86 -26.56 27.82
N GLY A 330 3.10 -26.24 28.21
CA GLY A 330 4.12 -25.64 27.35
C GLY A 330 5.05 -26.66 26.69
N SER A 331 4.69 -27.95 26.59
CA SER A 331 5.50 -28.94 25.89
C SER A 331 5.51 -28.70 24.38
N ILE A 332 6.66 -28.93 23.71
CA ILE A 332 6.81 -28.69 22.28
C ILE A 332 7.45 -29.91 21.63
N THR A 333 6.85 -30.39 20.53
CA THR A 333 7.40 -31.52 19.76
C THR A 333 7.46 -31.15 18.28
N PHE A 334 8.63 -31.31 17.69
CA PHE A 334 8.84 -31.25 16.23
C PHE A 334 8.95 -32.70 15.73
N ASP A 335 8.18 -33.03 14.72
CA ASP A 335 8.06 -34.37 14.15
C ASP A 335 8.30 -34.31 12.65
N HIS A 336 9.50 -34.66 12.20
CA HIS A 336 9.98 -34.64 10.81
C HIS A 336 9.67 -33.32 10.09
N VAL A 337 10.01 -32.16 10.71
CA VAL A 337 9.65 -30.86 10.20
C VAL A 337 10.60 -30.39 9.10
N TYR A 338 9.98 -30.05 7.96
CA TYR A 338 10.61 -29.32 6.85
C TYR A 338 9.92 -27.98 6.66
N PHE A 339 10.70 -26.96 6.33
CA PHE A 339 10.16 -25.62 6.08
C PHE A 339 10.89 -24.88 4.97
N ASN A 340 10.11 -24.19 4.13
CA ASN A 340 10.60 -23.24 3.16
C ASN A 340 9.66 -22.02 3.07
N TYR A 341 10.21 -20.80 3.00
CA TYR A 341 9.43 -19.57 2.85
C TYR A 341 8.69 -19.47 1.51
N LYS A 342 9.24 -20.09 0.46
CA LYS A 342 8.60 -20.15 -0.87
C LYS A 342 8.27 -21.60 -1.22
N LYS A 343 7.00 -21.90 -1.38
CA LYS A 343 6.55 -23.24 -1.79
C LYS A 343 7.20 -23.64 -3.12
N GLY A 344 7.92 -24.74 -3.14
CA GLY A 344 8.51 -25.34 -4.35
C GLY A 344 9.79 -24.68 -4.88
N ALA A 345 10.45 -23.79 -4.14
CA ALA A 345 11.68 -23.12 -4.60
C ALA A 345 12.88 -23.44 -3.69
N GLY A 346 13.91 -24.06 -4.25
CA GLY A 346 15.22 -24.25 -3.62
C GLY A 346 15.29 -25.32 -2.54
N GLU A 347 16.43 -25.37 -1.83
CA GLU A 347 16.62 -26.24 -0.69
C GLU A 347 15.79 -25.77 0.51
N PRO A 348 15.27 -26.69 1.36
CA PRO A 348 14.53 -26.33 2.56
C PRO A 348 15.38 -25.50 3.52
N VAL A 349 14.76 -24.49 4.12
CA VAL A 349 15.40 -23.67 5.17
C VAL A 349 15.57 -24.46 6.46
N LEU A 350 14.61 -25.34 6.77
CA LEU A 350 14.70 -26.34 7.84
C LEU A 350 14.50 -27.73 7.23
N SER A 351 15.33 -28.70 7.62
CA SER A 351 15.33 -30.06 7.08
C SER A 351 15.34 -31.08 8.20
N ASP A 352 14.31 -31.93 8.23
CA ASP A 352 14.15 -33.07 9.14
C ASP A 352 14.40 -32.74 10.61
N ILE A 353 13.71 -31.71 11.11
CA ILE A 353 13.80 -31.31 12.52
C ILE A 353 12.98 -32.27 13.38
N ASN A 354 13.65 -32.92 14.32
CA ASN A 354 13.08 -33.83 15.31
C ASN A 354 13.51 -33.39 16.71
N LEU A 355 12.60 -32.85 17.52
CA LEU A 355 12.88 -32.31 18.86
C LEU A 355 11.71 -32.57 19.81
N SER A 356 12.03 -32.83 21.08
CA SER A 356 11.03 -32.94 22.15
C SER A 356 11.47 -32.10 23.34
N ILE A 357 10.65 -31.11 23.71
CA ILE A 357 10.88 -30.16 24.79
C ILE A 357 9.76 -30.36 25.80
N GLN A 358 10.11 -30.53 27.08
CA GLN A 358 9.13 -30.69 28.16
C GLN A 358 8.58 -29.34 28.61
N SER A 359 7.39 -29.36 29.22
CA SER A 359 6.82 -28.13 29.79
C SER A 359 7.71 -27.60 30.94
N GLY A 360 7.94 -26.29 30.97
CA GLY A 360 8.76 -25.60 31.96
C GLY A 360 10.26 -25.59 31.68
N GLU A 361 10.75 -26.37 30.70
CA GLU A 361 12.18 -26.35 30.34
C GLU A 361 12.64 -25.00 29.79
N THR A 362 13.87 -24.66 30.08
CA THR A 362 14.59 -23.54 29.45
C THR A 362 15.54 -24.10 28.38
N ILE A 363 15.29 -23.75 27.14
CA ILE A 363 16.06 -24.22 25.98
C ILE A 363 16.87 -23.07 25.40
N GLY A 364 18.19 -23.25 25.36
CA GLY A 364 19.08 -22.39 24.56
C GLY A 364 19.09 -22.79 23.09
N ILE A 365 19.15 -21.83 22.19
CA ILE A 365 19.29 -22.10 20.74
C ILE A 365 20.45 -21.28 20.22
N ILE A 366 21.48 -21.97 19.72
CA ILE A 366 22.70 -21.35 19.19
C ILE A 366 23.00 -21.86 17.78
N GLY A 367 23.85 -21.14 17.08
CA GLY A 367 24.30 -21.46 15.70
C GLY A 367 24.75 -20.21 14.96
N GLY A 368 25.47 -20.38 13.87
CA GLY A 368 25.94 -19.27 13.04
C GLY A 368 24.83 -18.44 12.43
N THR A 369 25.16 -17.28 11.87
CA THR A 369 24.23 -16.45 11.11
C THR A 369 23.73 -17.25 9.89
N GLY A 370 22.42 -17.24 9.67
CA GLY A 370 21.80 -18.02 8.58
C GLY A 370 21.51 -19.50 8.92
N SER A 371 21.77 -19.99 10.14
CA SER A 371 21.47 -21.37 10.54
C SER A 371 19.99 -21.69 10.75
N ALA A 372 19.09 -20.75 10.49
CA ALA A 372 17.62 -20.85 10.56
C ALA A 372 17.01 -20.91 11.98
N LYS A 373 17.68 -20.36 13.00
CA LYS A 373 17.18 -20.29 14.40
C LYS A 373 15.82 -19.58 14.49
N THR A 374 15.73 -18.37 13.95
CA THR A 374 14.48 -17.57 13.90
C THR A 374 13.36 -18.32 13.16
N SER A 375 13.69 -19.02 12.07
CA SER A 375 12.72 -19.81 11.31
C SER A 375 12.15 -20.93 12.16
N LEU A 376 12.98 -21.63 12.96
CA LEU A 376 12.55 -22.68 13.85
C LEU A 376 11.51 -22.22 14.86
N VAL A 377 11.77 -21.09 15.55
CA VAL A 377 10.88 -20.60 16.62
C VAL A 377 9.61 -19.96 16.06
N ASN A 378 9.66 -19.35 14.88
CA ASN A 378 8.48 -18.74 14.23
C ASN A 378 7.40 -19.76 13.87
N LEU A 379 7.75 -21.02 13.68
CA LEU A 379 6.81 -22.09 13.41
C LEU A 379 6.01 -22.51 14.67
N ILE A 380 6.57 -22.35 15.89
CA ILE A 380 5.91 -22.73 17.14
C ILE A 380 4.66 -21.87 17.39
N SER A 381 4.78 -20.56 17.14
CA SER A 381 3.65 -19.61 17.28
C SER A 381 2.80 -19.53 16.01
N ARG A 382 3.04 -20.43 15.04
CA ARG A 382 2.34 -20.48 13.75
C ARG A 382 2.32 -19.11 13.05
N LEU A 383 3.50 -18.45 12.97
CA LEU A 383 3.67 -17.28 12.08
C LEU A 383 3.79 -17.72 10.62
N TYR A 384 4.24 -18.97 10.42
CA TYR A 384 4.26 -19.70 9.15
C TYR A 384 3.83 -21.15 9.42
N ASP A 385 3.27 -21.82 8.43
CA ASP A 385 3.00 -23.26 8.50
C ASP A 385 4.20 -24.05 7.97
N VAL A 386 4.41 -25.26 8.51
CA VAL A 386 5.43 -26.20 8.03
C VAL A 386 5.12 -26.66 6.61
N THR A 387 6.17 -26.95 5.84
CA THR A 387 6.02 -27.53 4.48
C THR A 387 5.67 -29.01 4.59
N GLU A 388 6.38 -29.75 5.45
CA GLU A 388 6.14 -31.17 5.76
C GLU A 388 6.34 -31.40 7.26
N GLY A 389 5.77 -32.49 7.78
CA GLY A 389 5.81 -32.82 9.19
C GLY A 389 4.77 -32.10 10.05
N SER A 390 5.00 -32.10 11.36
CA SER A 390 4.09 -31.46 12.32
C SER A 390 4.83 -30.84 13.50
N ILE A 391 4.27 -29.77 14.06
CA ILE A 391 4.70 -29.17 15.33
C ILE A 391 3.55 -29.24 16.29
N LYS A 392 3.82 -29.76 17.48
CA LYS A 392 2.82 -29.88 18.54
C LYS A 392 3.20 -29.01 19.73
N VAL A 393 2.22 -28.31 20.30
CA VAL A 393 2.32 -27.58 21.56
C VAL A 393 1.25 -28.13 22.50
N GLY A 394 1.60 -28.48 23.72
CA GLY A 394 0.66 -29.13 24.62
C GLY A 394 0.10 -30.45 24.08
N GLY A 395 0.90 -31.18 23.29
CA GLY A 395 0.54 -32.47 22.70
C GLY A 395 -0.32 -32.44 21.45
N LYS A 396 -0.84 -31.29 21.02
CA LYS A 396 -1.66 -31.15 19.80
C LYS A 396 -0.93 -30.32 18.74
N ASP A 397 -1.24 -30.59 17.47
CA ASP A 397 -0.67 -29.85 16.33
C ASP A 397 -1.05 -28.37 16.40
N VAL A 398 -0.10 -27.47 16.15
CA VAL A 398 -0.33 -26.01 16.17
C VAL A 398 -1.41 -25.57 15.17
N ARG A 399 -1.66 -26.36 14.14
CA ARG A 399 -2.70 -26.10 13.13
C ARG A 399 -4.11 -26.41 13.60
N SER A 400 -4.26 -27.17 14.70
CA SER A 400 -5.56 -27.49 15.30
C SER A 400 -6.11 -26.41 16.22
N TYR A 401 -5.26 -25.51 16.69
CA TYR A 401 -5.65 -24.44 17.62
C TYR A 401 -6.25 -23.23 16.88
N ASP A 402 -7.10 -22.49 17.62
CA ASP A 402 -7.38 -21.10 17.27
C ASP A 402 -6.10 -20.27 17.31
N MET A 403 -5.84 -19.50 16.26
CA MET A 403 -4.57 -18.75 16.13
C MET A 403 -4.41 -17.67 17.21
N GLU A 404 -5.50 -17.04 17.63
CA GLU A 404 -5.44 -16.02 18.70
C GLU A 404 -5.08 -16.69 20.03
N THR A 405 -5.71 -17.81 20.35
CA THR A 405 -5.41 -18.61 21.53
C THR A 405 -3.96 -19.09 21.52
N LEU A 406 -3.50 -19.68 20.41
CA LEU A 406 -2.11 -20.14 20.28
C LEU A 406 -1.11 -19.00 20.50
N ARG A 407 -1.32 -17.85 19.86
CA ARG A 407 -0.42 -16.69 19.97
C ARG A 407 -0.51 -15.95 21.31
N ASN A 408 -1.55 -16.16 22.07
CA ASN A 408 -1.64 -15.68 23.45
C ASN A 408 -0.86 -16.56 24.41
N GLU A 409 -0.90 -17.88 24.24
CA GLU A 409 -0.19 -18.85 25.07
C GLU A 409 1.28 -19.05 24.64
N VAL A 410 1.63 -18.73 23.38
CA VAL A 410 3.01 -18.75 22.85
C VAL A 410 3.44 -17.32 22.55
N ALA A 411 4.02 -16.65 23.53
CA ALA A 411 4.50 -15.28 23.36
C ALA A 411 5.89 -15.24 22.72
N VAL A 412 6.07 -14.34 21.76
CA VAL A 412 7.34 -14.14 21.04
C VAL A 412 7.84 -12.72 21.21
N VAL A 413 9.09 -12.58 21.62
CA VAL A 413 9.84 -11.33 21.53
C VAL A 413 10.72 -11.42 20.29
N LEU A 414 10.34 -10.67 19.25
CA LEU A 414 11.00 -10.70 17.95
C LEU A 414 12.38 -10.02 18.00
N GLN A 415 13.31 -10.44 17.15
CA GLN A 415 14.64 -9.87 17.02
C GLN A 415 14.59 -8.35 16.80
N LYS A 416 13.68 -7.86 15.95
CA LYS A 416 13.46 -6.42 15.73
C LYS A 416 12.43 -5.89 16.73
N ASN A 417 12.92 -5.34 17.83
CA ASN A 417 12.09 -4.76 18.88
C ASN A 417 11.45 -3.45 18.44
N VAL A 418 10.12 -3.41 18.36
CA VAL A 418 9.33 -2.25 17.94
C VAL A 418 8.40 -1.82 19.06
N LEU A 419 8.43 -0.51 19.38
CA LEU A 419 7.48 0.14 20.27
C LEU A 419 6.58 1.07 19.46
N PHE A 420 5.33 1.18 19.88
CA PHE A 420 4.36 2.09 19.27
C PHE A 420 4.40 3.46 19.96
N SER A 421 3.98 4.50 19.25
CA SER A 421 3.78 5.81 19.87
C SER A 421 2.65 5.74 20.89
N GLY A 422 2.92 6.28 22.09
CA GLY A 422 2.03 6.22 23.25
C GLY A 422 2.85 6.14 24.54
N THR A 423 2.21 6.00 25.67
CA THR A 423 2.91 5.84 26.97
C THR A 423 3.60 4.49 27.09
N ILE A 424 4.50 4.33 28.06
CA ILE A 424 5.06 3.03 28.40
C ILE A 424 3.94 2.07 28.80
N LEU A 425 2.95 2.51 29.59
CA LEU A 425 1.78 1.69 29.97
C LEU A 425 0.98 1.24 28.73
N ASP A 426 0.75 2.12 27.75
CA ASP A 426 0.06 1.75 26.50
C ASP A 426 0.84 0.66 25.76
N ASN A 427 2.15 0.80 25.69
CA ASN A 427 3.02 -0.20 25.07
C ASN A 427 3.02 -1.55 25.80
N LEU A 428 2.99 -1.57 27.12
CA LEU A 428 2.91 -2.79 27.91
C LEU A 428 1.56 -3.48 27.72
N ARG A 429 0.45 -2.71 27.71
CA ARG A 429 -0.91 -3.22 27.52
C ARG A 429 -1.21 -3.82 26.15
N TRP A 430 -0.25 -3.80 25.23
CA TRP A 430 -0.33 -4.66 24.05
C TRP A 430 -0.22 -6.16 24.40
N GLY A 431 0.38 -6.49 25.53
CA GLY A 431 0.40 -7.87 26.05
C GLY A 431 -0.94 -8.29 26.63
N ASP A 432 -1.52 -7.43 27.47
CA ASP A 432 -2.87 -7.57 28.02
C ASP A 432 -3.49 -6.18 28.21
N LYS A 433 -4.53 -5.89 27.44
CA LYS A 433 -5.22 -4.58 27.46
C LYS A 433 -5.87 -4.24 28.81
N ASN A 434 -6.18 -5.25 29.62
CA ASN A 434 -6.85 -5.11 30.93
C ASN A 434 -5.87 -5.15 32.09
N ALA A 435 -4.56 -5.28 31.83
CA ALA A 435 -3.55 -5.36 32.89
C ALA A 435 -3.59 -4.13 33.80
N SER A 436 -3.58 -4.37 35.10
CA SER A 436 -3.45 -3.32 36.09
C SER A 436 -2.06 -2.68 36.05
N GLU A 437 -1.93 -1.48 36.62
CA GLU A 437 -0.62 -0.81 36.69
C GLU A 437 0.37 -1.60 37.53
N GLU A 438 -0.11 -2.27 38.59
CA GLU A 438 0.69 -3.15 39.46
C GLU A 438 1.24 -4.36 38.69
N GLU A 439 0.42 -4.97 37.81
CA GLU A 439 0.89 -6.07 36.95
C GLU A 439 1.93 -5.56 35.93
N CYS A 440 1.71 -4.40 35.32
CA CYS A 440 2.70 -3.77 34.47
C CYS A 440 4.02 -3.50 35.19
N LYS A 441 3.96 -2.98 36.41
CA LYS A 441 5.15 -2.76 37.26
C LYS A 441 5.83 -4.10 37.64
N ARG A 442 5.06 -5.14 37.93
CA ARG A 442 5.60 -6.46 38.22
C ARG A 442 6.41 -7.04 37.07
N VAL A 443 5.86 -7.05 35.84
CA VAL A 443 6.58 -7.57 34.67
C VAL A 443 7.76 -6.70 34.29
N CYS A 444 7.70 -5.38 34.52
CA CYS A 444 8.84 -4.49 34.32
C CYS A 444 10.00 -4.83 35.28
N ARG A 445 9.72 -5.18 36.54
CA ARG A 445 10.75 -5.68 37.48
C ARG A 445 11.38 -6.98 36.98
N LEU A 446 10.59 -7.93 36.47
CA LEU A 446 11.11 -9.17 35.89
C LEU A 446 12.02 -8.95 34.68
N ALA A 447 11.69 -7.94 33.86
CA ALA A 447 12.49 -7.54 32.72
C ALA A 447 13.57 -6.49 33.07
N CYS A 448 13.78 -6.14 34.33
CA CYS A 448 14.67 -5.07 34.81
C CYS A 448 14.41 -3.71 34.10
N ALA A 449 13.17 -3.47 33.69
CA ALA A 449 12.80 -2.24 33.02
C ALA A 449 12.48 -1.10 34.00
N ASP A 450 12.06 -1.42 35.22
CA ASP A 450 11.79 -0.48 36.30
C ASP A 450 13.00 0.40 36.61
N GLU A 451 14.22 -0.17 36.59
CA GLU A 451 15.48 0.55 36.88
C GLU A 451 15.65 1.84 36.06
N PHE A 452 15.21 1.87 34.80
CA PHE A 452 15.29 3.07 33.99
C PHE A 452 13.98 3.86 33.92
N ILE A 453 12.82 3.18 34.05
CA ILE A 453 11.52 3.85 34.07
C ILE A 453 11.42 4.78 35.28
N ASP A 454 11.85 4.35 36.43
CA ASP A 454 11.81 5.14 37.66
C ASP A 454 12.73 6.38 37.63
N ARG A 455 13.68 6.43 36.72
CA ARG A 455 14.54 7.60 36.46
C ARG A 455 13.95 8.57 35.44
N MET A 456 12.86 8.18 34.74
CA MET A 456 12.18 9.05 33.77
C MET A 456 11.24 10.02 34.52
N PRO A 457 11.18 11.29 34.09
CA PRO A 457 10.37 12.32 34.79
C PRO A 457 8.91 11.95 34.97
N GLU A 458 8.31 11.25 33.99
CA GLU A 458 6.90 10.84 33.99
C GLU A 458 6.72 9.35 34.31
N GLY A 459 7.81 8.64 34.64
CA GLY A 459 7.78 7.21 34.97
C GLY A 459 7.07 6.38 33.90
N TYR A 460 6.09 5.58 34.26
CA TYR A 460 5.30 4.73 33.37
C TYR A 460 4.41 5.50 32.38
N ASN A 461 4.15 6.79 32.61
CA ASN A 461 3.43 7.67 31.70
C ASN A 461 4.33 8.35 30.67
N THR A 462 5.64 8.10 30.72
CA THR A 462 6.59 8.63 29.72
C THR A 462 6.15 8.23 28.31
N TYR A 463 6.07 9.24 27.43
CA TYR A 463 5.67 9.04 26.05
C TYR A 463 6.81 8.42 25.22
N ILE A 464 6.52 7.36 24.52
CA ILE A 464 7.40 6.69 23.57
C ILE A 464 7.06 7.19 22.16
N GLU A 465 8.07 7.66 21.44
CA GLU A 465 7.93 8.07 20.05
C GLU A 465 7.81 6.86 19.12
N GLN A 466 7.36 7.10 17.87
CA GLN A 466 7.20 6.06 16.86
C GLN A 466 8.48 5.22 16.69
N GLY A 467 8.35 3.90 16.82
CA GLY A 467 9.47 2.96 16.77
C GLY A 467 10.41 3.03 17.99
N GLY A 468 10.05 3.81 19.03
CA GLY A 468 10.85 3.97 20.24
C GLY A 468 12.14 4.75 19.97
N SER A 469 12.12 5.78 19.12
CA SER A 469 13.32 6.57 18.75
C SER A 469 13.96 7.28 19.95
N ASN A 470 13.20 7.57 20.99
CA ASN A 470 13.62 8.26 22.21
C ASN A 470 14.07 7.32 23.34
N VAL A 471 14.20 6.01 23.11
CA VAL A 471 14.71 5.04 24.09
C VAL A 471 15.84 4.20 23.48
N SER A 472 16.78 3.75 24.32
CA SER A 472 17.92 2.94 23.88
C SER A 472 17.50 1.53 23.43
N GLY A 473 18.36 0.85 22.65
CA GLY A 473 18.10 -0.54 22.19
C GLY A 473 17.81 -1.49 23.35
N GLY A 474 18.60 -1.47 24.42
CA GLY A 474 18.39 -2.32 25.60
C GLY A 474 17.12 -1.96 26.39
N GLN A 475 16.71 -0.68 26.42
CA GLN A 475 15.44 -0.26 27.00
C GLN A 475 14.25 -0.79 26.18
N LYS A 476 14.33 -0.71 24.82
CA LYS A 476 13.31 -1.31 23.95
C LYS A 476 13.16 -2.81 24.18
N GLN A 477 14.28 -3.53 24.24
CA GLN A 477 14.28 -4.98 24.48
C GLN A 477 13.58 -5.32 25.78
N ARG A 478 13.95 -4.66 26.89
CA ARG A 478 13.35 -4.89 28.22
C ARG A 478 11.85 -4.59 28.23
N LEU A 479 11.39 -3.53 27.57
CA LEU A 479 9.95 -3.24 27.43
C LEU A 479 9.22 -4.29 26.58
N CYS A 480 9.83 -4.81 25.50
CA CYS A 480 9.25 -5.87 24.70
C CYS A 480 9.18 -7.20 25.46
N ILE A 481 10.18 -7.52 26.29
CA ILE A 481 10.15 -8.67 27.20
C ILE A 481 9.01 -8.50 28.23
N ALA A 482 8.91 -7.35 28.88
CA ALA A 482 7.83 -7.05 29.83
C ALA A 482 6.44 -7.18 29.18
N ARG A 483 6.28 -6.69 27.95
CA ARG A 483 5.06 -6.84 27.15
C ARG A 483 4.69 -8.32 26.94
N ALA A 484 5.66 -9.17 26.59
CA ALA A 484 5.44 -10.59 26.37
C ALA A 484 5.05 -11.32 27.67
N LEU A 485 5.66 -10.95 28.78
CA LEU A 485 5.37 -11.51 30.10
C LEU A 485 3.96 -11.19 30.62
N LEU A 486 3.38 -10.05 30.20
CA LEU A 486 1.99 -9.68 30.53
C LEU A 486 0.96 -10.67 30.00
N LYS A 487 1.25 -11.37 28.92
CA LYS A 487 0.39 -12.45 28.39
C LYS A 487 0.30 -13.65 29.34
N LYS A 488 1.22 -13.81 30.31
CA LYS A 488 1.35 -14.99 31.17
C LYS A 488 1.43 -16.29 30.35
N PRO A 489 2.31 -16.38 29.36
CA PRO A 489 2.29 -17.43 28.36
C PRO A 489 2.78 -18.77 28.92
N LYS A 490 2.34 -19.88 28.30
CA LYS A 490 2.89 -21.22 28.55
C LYS A 490 4.23 -21.44 27.87
N VAL A 491 4.47 -20.74 26.74
CA VAL A 491 5.74 -20.75 26.02
C VAL A 491 6.20 -19.31 25.78
N LEU A 492 7.42 -18.98 26.19
CA LEU A 492 8.06 -17.69 25.95
C LEU A 492 9.26 -17.87 25.01
N ILE A 493 9.22 -17.22 23.86
CA ILE A 493 10.28 -17.23 22.86
C ILE A 493 10.99 -15.87 22.86
N LEU A 494 12.31 -15.90 23.03
CA LEU A 494 13.19 -14.73 23.01
C LEU A 494 14.14 -14.85 21.82
N ASP A 495 13.84 -14.18 20.71
CA ASP A 495 14.67 -14.22 19.51
C ASP A 495 15.70 -13.08 19.55
N ASP A 496 16.93 -13.40 19.98
CA ASP A 496 18.06 -12.46 20.14
C ASP A 496 17.69 -11.19 20.94
N SER A 497 16.76 -11.36 21.88
CA SER A 497 16.08 -10.23 22.55
C SER A 497 16.87 -9.65 23.72
N THR A 498 18.06 -10.16 24.01
CA THR A 498 18.95 -9.65 25.07
C THR A 498 20.30 -9.17 24.54
N SER A 499 20.51 -9.20 23.22
CA SER A 499 21.79 -8.82 22.58
C SER A 499 22.23 -7.37 22.85
N ALA A 500 21.28 -6.44 23.00
CA ALA A 500 21.56 -5.06 23.34
C ALA A 500 21.47 -4.74 24.85
N VAL A 501 21.23 -5.77 25.67
CA VAL A 501 21.24 -5.68 27.14
C VAL A 501 22.62 -6.06 27.64
N ASP A 502 23.13 -5.37 28.67
CA ASP A 502 24.39 -5.72 29.28
C ASP A 502 24.33 -7.09 29.99
N THR A 503 25.48 -7.78 30.10
CA THR A 503 25.57 -9.15 30.61
C THR A 503 25.04 -9.30 32.02
N ALA A 504 25.22 -8.28 32.89
CA ALA A 504 24.75 -8.35 34.26
C ALA A 504 23.20 -8.27 34.34
N THR A 505 22.59 -7.40 33.52
CA THR A 505 21.14 -7.28 33.44
C THR A 505 20.52 -8.52 32.76
N ASP A 506 21.14 -9.07 31.72
CA ASP A 506 20.70 -10.33 31.09
C ASP A 506 20.69 -11.49 32.08
N ALA A 507 21.74 -11.63 32.91
CA ALA A 507 21.79 -12.65 33.98
C ALA A 507 20.67 -12.46 35.02
N LYS A 508 20.36 -11.21 35.42
CA LYS A 508 19.23 -10.93 36.34
C LYS A 508 17.89 -11.33 35.73
N ILE A 509 17.64 -10.99 34.44
CA ILE A 509 16.41 -11.36 33.74
C ILE A 509 16.26 -12.88 33.68
N ARG A 510 17.30 -13.61 33.31
CA ARG A 510 17.27 -15.08 33.27
C ARG A 510 17.01 -15.69 34.64
N LYS A 511 17.66 -15.17 35.69
CA LYS A 511 17.40 -15.60 37.06
C LYS A 511 15.95 -15.36 37.49
N ALA A 512 15.39 -14.19 37.14
CA ALA A 512 13.99 -13.89 37.42
C ALA A 512 13.05 -14.87 36.68
N PHE A 513 13.36 -15.28 35.48
CA PHE A 513 12.56 -16.29 34.76
C PHE A 513 12.55 -17.66 35.44
N LEU A 514 13.67 -18.08 36.01
CA LEU A 514 13.75 -19.36 36.72
C LEU A 514 12.92 -19.35 38.01
N THR A 515 12.86 -18.22 38.71
CA THR A 515 12.18 -18.12 40.02
C THR A 515 10.71 -17.74 39.91
N GLU A 516 10.35 -16.85 38.98
CA GLU A 516 9.03 -16.22 38.94
C GLU A 516 8.08 -16.86 37.89
N ILE A 517 8.62 -17.54 36.87
CA ILE A 517 7.85 -18.22 35.83
C ILE A 517 8.40 -19.63 35.53
N PRO A 518 8.57 -20.49 36.58
CA PRO A 518 9.19 -21.81 36.40
C PRO A 518 8.38 -22.72 35.45
N GLU A 519 7.06 -22.62 35.45
CA GLU A 519 6.18 -23.47 34.62
C GLU A 519 6.14 -23.08 33.14
N THR A 520 6.57 -21.86 32.80
CA THR A 520 6.65 -21.41 31.42
C THR A 520 7.84 -22.05 30.71
N THR A 521 7.63 -22.65 29.55
CA THR A 521 8.72 -23.13 28.68
C THR A 521 9.40 -21.94 28.01
N LYS A 522 10.73 -21.85 28.11
CA LYS A 522 11.49 -20.71 27.58
C LYS A 522 12.42 -21.16 26.46
N LEU A 523 12.32 -20.52 25.28
CA LEU A 523 13.27 -20.71 24.19
C LEU A 523 14.07 -19.42 24.00
N ILE A 524 15.37 -19.49 24.20
CA ILE A 524 16.27 -18.34 24.17
C ILE A 524 17.24 -18.50 23.01
N ILE A 525 17.03 -17.75 21.93
CA ILE A 525 18.03 -17.65 20.86
C ILE A 525 19.09 -16.64 21.29
N ALA A 526 20.33 -17.06 21.33
CA ALA A 526 21.46 -16.21 21.64
C ALA A 526 22.66 -16.45 20.72
N GLN A 527 23.49 -15.43 20.56
CA GLN A 527 24.78 -15.52 19.89
C GLN A 527 25.90 -15.88 20.86
N ARG A 528 25.71 -15.55 22.15
CA ARG A 528 26.69 -15.83 23.20
C ARG A 528 26.32 -17.07 23.98
N ILE A 529 27.28 -17.98 24.16
CA ILE A 529 27.07 -19.18 24.97
C ILE A 529 26.77 -18.82 26.43
N SER A 530 27.38 -17.76 26.96
CA SER A 530 27.10 -17.28 28.31
C SER A 530 25.63 -16.93 28.57
N SER A 531 24.84 -16.65 27.54
CA SER A 531 23.41 -16.38 27.67
C SER A 531 22.55 -17.66 27.72
N VAL A 532 23.09 -18.82 27.37
CA VAL A 532 22.35 -20.11 27.31
C VAL A 532 23.00 -21.25 28.06
N GLN A 533 24.20 -21.08 28.62
CA GLN A 533 24.93 -22.14 29.33
C GLN A 533 24.19 -22.71 30.55
N ASP A 534 23.34 -21.87 31.17
CA ASP A 534 22.53 -22.25 32.32
C ASP A 534 21.15 -22.84 31.92
N ALA A 535 20.89 -23.02 30.61
CA ALA A 535 19.68 -23.65 30.12
C ALA A 535 19.69 -25.17 30.42
N ASP A 536 18.50 -25.74 30.60
CA ASP A 536 18.37 -27.19 30.84
C ASP A 536 18.96 -28.00 29.69
N ARG A 537 18.65 -27.57 28.47
CA ARG A 537 19.23 -28.14 27.23
C ARG A 537 19.47 -27.04 26.20
N ILE A 538 20.39 -27.31 25.27
CA ILE A 538 20.79 -26.39 24.20
C ILE A 538 20.66 -27.09 22.87
N ILE A 539 20.04 -26.41 21.90
CA ILE A 539 19.94 -26.81 20.50
C ILE A 539 21.06 -26.12 19.73
N VAL A 540 21.92 -26.89 19.08
CA VAL A 540 22.94 -26.38 18.17
C VAL A 540 22.43 -26.50 16.74
N MET A 541 22.17 -25.36 16.08
CA MET A 541 21.65 -25.30 14.71
C MET A 541 22.78 -25.08 13.71
N GLU A 542 22.77 -25.87 12.65
CA GLU A 542 23.71 -25.75 11.55
C GLU A 542 23.02 -26.04 10.21
N ASN A 543 23.12 -25.12 9.23
CA ASN A 543 22.58 -25.29 7.88
C ASN A 543 21.13 -25.80 7.85
N GLY A 544 20.28 -25.26 8.72
CA GLY A 544 18.86 -25.64 8.81
C GLY A 544 18.58 -27.01 9.43
N LYS A 545 19.57 -27.61 10.10
CA LYS A 545 19.45 -28.91 10.83
C LYS A 545 19.86 -28.77 12.29
N VAL A 546 19.36 -29.68 13.12
CA VAL A 546 19.84 -29.83 14.50
C VAL A 546 21.11 -30.63 14.47
N ASN A 547 22.23 -29.99 14.76
CA ASN A 547 23.57 -30.62 14.85
C ASN A 547 23.82 -31.26 16.23
N GLY A 548 23.24 -30.69 17.29
CA GLY A 548 23.34 -31.20 18.64
C GLY A 548 22.17 -30.75 19.52
N PHE A 549 21.80 -31.59 20.48
CA PHE A 549 20.77 -31.29 21.46
C PHE A 549 21.08 -31.97 22.79
N GLY A 550 21.38 -31.21 23.83
CA GLY A 550 21.76 -31.74 25.15
C GLY A 550 22.12 -30.63 26.14
N SER A 551 22.57 -31.00 27.33
CA SER A 551 23.06 -30.04 28.33
C SER A 551 24.39 -29.40 27.89
N HIS A 552 24.76 -28.30 28.55
CA HIS A 552 26.04 -27.61 28.32
C HIS A 552 27.23 -28.57 28.43
N GLU A 553 27.26 -29.40 29.49
CA GLU A 553 28.34 -30.35 29.75
C GLU A 553 28.40 -31.51 28.74
N GLU A 554 27.23 -31.97 28.27
CA GLU A 554 27.15 -33.02 27.25
C GLU A 554 27.66 -32.49 25.90
N LEU A 555 27.22 -31.27 25.50
CA LEU A 555 27.62 -30.68 24.24
C LEU A 555 29.10 -30.33 24.19
N LEU A 556 29.70 -29.90 25.29
CA LEU A 556 31.15 -29.69 25.35
C LEU A 556 31.95 -30.98 25.07
N LYS A 557 31.40 -32.16 25.40
CA LYS A 557 32.06 -33.46 25.19
C LYS A 557 31.75 -34.02 23.82
N THR A 558 30.54 -33.85 23.31
CA THR A 558 30.01 -34.58 22.13
C THR A 558 29.90 -33.74 20.87
N ASN A 559 29.83 -32.41 20.98
CA ASN A 559 29.62 -31.53 19.85
C ASN A 559 30.83 -30.62 19.61
N GLU A 560 31.50 -30.83 18.49
CA GLU A 560 32.72 -30.13 18.11
C GLU A 560 32.45 -28.62 17.88
N ILE A 561 31.39 -28.30 17.16
CA ILE A 561 31.00 -26.89 16.87
C ILE A 561 30.74 -26.13 18.16
N TYR A 562 29.98 -26.74 19.09
CA TYR A 562 29.68 -26.11 20.37
C TYR A 562 30.94 -25.85 21.21
N ARG A 563 31.84 -26.83 21.25
CA ARG A 563 33.11 -26.71 21.96
C ARG A 563 34.00 -25.63 21.39
N GLU A 564 34.17 -25.60 20.06
CA GLU A 564 34.99 -24.59 19.40
C GLU A 564 34.49 -23.16 19.67
N VAL A 565 33.18 -22.95 19.59
CA VAL A 565 32.60 -21.63 19.88
C VAL A 565 32.74 -21.27 21.36
N TYR A 566 32.57 -22.22 22.27
CA TYR A 566 32.79 -22.00 23.70
C TYR A 566 34.24 -21.59 24.01
N GLU A 567 35.21 -22.32 23.45
CA GLU A 567 36.63 -22.01 23.61
C GLU A 567 36.99 -20.64 23.02
N SER A 568 36.43 -20.31 21.85
CA SER A 568 36.63 -18.98 21.22
C SER A 568 36.09 -17.85 22.09
N GLN A 569 34.89 -18.01 22.65
CA GLN A 569 34.27 -16.97 23.50
C GLN A 569 34.89 -16.86 24.88
N THR A 570 35.39 -17.94 25.45
CA THR A 570 36.08 -17.95 26.77
C THR A 570 37.55 -17.56 26.66
N GLY A 571 38.18 -17.76 25.51
CA GLY A 571 39.61 -17.47 25.27
C GLY A 571 39.94 -16.05 24.82
N GLY A 572 38.99 -15.11 24.78
CA GLY A 572 39.28 -13.70 24.46
C GLY A 572 38.41 -13.05 23.38
N GLY A 573 37.26 -13.62 23.09
CA GLY A 573 36.22 -13.00 22.28
C GLY A 573 36.16 -13.51 20.85
N GLY A 574 35.33 -14.47 20.59
CA GLY A 574 34.88 -14.89 19.26
C GLY A 574 33.40 -15.19 19.29
N ASP A 575 32.70 -14.91 18.19
CA ASP A 575 31.32 -15.28 17.95
C ASP A 575 31.27 -16.47 17.00
N PHE A 576 30.10 -17.14 16.80
CA PHE A 576 29.89 -18.23 15.87
C PHE A 576 30.36 -17.93 14.43
N ASP A 577 30.41 -16.65 14.06
CA ASP A 577 30.73 -16.21 12.69
C ASP A 577 32.21 -15.88 12.46
N GLU A 578 33.07 -15.76 13.50
CA GLU A 578 34.48 -15.37 13.35
C GLU A 578 35.42 -16.46 12.81
N LYS A 579 35.10 -17.74 12.99
CA LYS A 579 35.99 -18.87 12.56
C LYS A 579 35.70 -19.47 11.17
N ARG A 580 34.73 -18.99 10.43
CA ARG A 580 34.42 -19.52 9.06
C ARG A 580 35.05 -18.73 7.91
N GLY A 581 35.97 -17.83 8.16
CA GLY A 581 36.67 -17.00 7.19
C GLY A 581 38.08 -17.48 6.80
N GLU A 582 38.49 -18.70 7.13
CA GLU A 582 39.75 -19.33 6.65
C GLU A 582 39.48 -20.53 5.74
#